data_d55363811e1492eca8ee8cbb7f0788db
#
_entry.id   d55363811e1492eca8ee8cbb7f0788db
#
_cell.length_a   1.000
_cell.length_b   1.000
_cell.length_c   1.000
_cell.angle_alpha   90.00
_cell.angle_beta   90.00
_cell.angle_gamma   90.00
#
_symmetry.space_group_name_H-M   'P 1'
#
loop_
_entity.id
_entity.type
_entity.pdbx_description
1 polymer ?
#
loop_
_entity_poly.entity_id
_entity_poly.type
_entity_poly.pdbx_seq_one_letter_code
_entity_poly.pdbx_strand_id
1 'polypeptide(L)'
;MDAVVKSADRPQKAAPPGRIIVVRHGRPAVIPKEGPRMGWRDYKDWWAKYELSSLKEGQKCPDALLNAVSDDAIILSSARPRAIQTAGHLGRGREVKHDALFNEAPLPPPRMAGKMGPKNWNKIARLLWMMGHTGGEEHVRDAKRRAAQAAEVLVQTAQTSEGRDVVLAAHGWFNRMLRPQLKKRGWVNVHDGGDKYWSFRIYQKR
;
A
#
# COMPACT_ATOMS: atom_id res chain seq x y z
N MET A 1 -12.51 8.92 -63.53
CA MET A 1 -12.64 9.79 -62.37
C MET A 1 -12.98 8.90 -61.17
N ASP A 2 -11.93 8.39 -60.48
CA ASP A 2 -12.07 7.50 -59.39
C ASP A 2 -12.25 8.29 -58.09
N ALA A 3 -13.41 8.12 -57.45
CA ALA A 3 -13.70 8.73 -56.16
C ALA A 3 -13.01 7.88 -55.07
N VAL A 4 -11.92 8.41 -54.50
CA VAL A 4 -11.27 7.89 -53.32
C VAL A 4 -12.20 8.10 -52.11
N VAL A 5 -12.88 7.05 -51.70
CA VAL A 5 -13.65 7.01 -50.46
C VAL A 5 -12.65 7.06 -49.28
N LYS A 6 -12.52 8.21 -48.63
CA LYS A 6 -11.81 8.35 -47.35
C LYS A 6 -12.56 7.51 -46.31
N SER A 7 -11.97 6.38 -45.91
CA SER A 7 -12.38 5.62 -44.72
C SER A 7 -12.32 6.56 -43.53
N ALA A 8 -13.46 6.90 -42.95
CA ALA A 8 -13.53 7.65 -41.70
C ALA A 8 -12.98 6.78 -40.59
N ASP A 9 -11.85 7.20 -40.06
CA ASP A 9 -11.21 6.57 -38.90
C ASP A 9 -12.18 6.66 -37.71
N ARG A 10 -12.82 5.53 -37.36
CA ARG A 10 -13.67 5.45 -36.17
C ARG A 10 -12.78 5.60 -34.94
N PRO A 11 -13.07 6.53 -34.02
CA PRO A 11 -12.28 6.67 -32.82
C PRO A 11 -12.25 5.31 -32.10
N GLN A 12 -11.05 4.75 -31.97
CA GLN A 12 -10.83 3.47 -31.28
C GLN A 12 -11.28 3.64 -29.82
N LYS A 13 -12.29 2.89 -29.41
CA LYS A 13 -12.82 2.96 -28.05
C LYS A 13 -11.69 2.61 -27.07
N ALA A 14 -11.33 3.56 -26.21
CA ALA A 14 -10.26 3.36 -25.23
C ALA A 14 -10.53 2.07 -24.44
N ALA A 15 -9.48 1.30 -24.19
CA ALA A 15 -9.56 0.10 -23.37
C ALA A 15 -10.10 0.46 -21.96
N PRO A 16 -10.90 -0.41 -21.34
CA PRO A 16 -11.34 -0.17 -19.98
C PRO A 16 -10.13 -0.06 -19.04
N PRO A 17 -10.22 0.75 -17.96
CA PRO A 17 -9.14 0.83 -17.00
C PRO A 17 -8.86 -0.52 -16.33
N GLY A 18 -7.59 -0.82 -16.09
CA GLY A 18 -7.16 -2.02 -15.36
C GLY A 18 -7.66 -2.00 -13.91
N ARG A 19 -7.69 -3.16 -13.25
CA ARG A 19 -8.04 -3.26 -11.83
C ARG A 19 -6.93 -2.66 -10.97
N ILE A 20 -7.28 -2.11 -9.79
CA ILE A 20 -6.33 -1.73 -8.76
C ILE A 20 -6.34 -2.81 -7.66
N ILE A 21 -5.18 -3.44 -7.43
CA ILE A 21 -5.01 -4.50 -6.43
C ILE A 21 -4.12 -3.95 -5.31
N VAL A 22 -4.69 -3.69 -4.14
CA VAL A 22 -3.97 -3.15 -2.98
C VAL A 22 -3.62 -4.29 -2.04
N VAL A 23 -2.32 -4.55 -1.88
CA VAL A 23 -1.77 -5.66 -1.10
C VAL A 23 -1.13 -5.14 0.19
N ARG A 24 -1.34 -5.80 1.32
CA ARG A 24 -0.53 -5.60 2.50
C ARG A 24 0.71 -6.48 2.42
N HIS A 25 1.89 -5.90 2.70
CA HIS A 25 3.16 -6.63 2.72
C HIS A 25 3.09 -7.94 3.52
N GLY A 26 3.95 -8.89 3.20
CA GLY A 26 4.12 -10.16 3.91
C GLY A 26 4.58 -9.96 5.37
N ARG A 27 4.70 -11.04 6.15
CA ARG A 27 5.10 -10.95 7.56
C ARG A 27 6.53 -10.42 7.67
N PRO A 28 6.77 -9.30 8.40
CA PRO A 28 8.10 -8.76 8.59
C PRO A 28 8.94 -9.64 9.53
N ALA A 29 10.26 -9.57 9.44
CA ALA A 29 11.18 -10.27 10.34
C ALA A 29 11.04 -9.75 11.78
N VAL A 30 10.90 -8.43 11.95
CA VAL A 30 10.55 -7.81 13.24
C VAL A 30 9.03 -7.71 13.35
N ILE A 31 8.44 -8.36 14.36
CA ILE A 31 7.00 -8.36 14.56
C ILE A 31 6.59 -7.11 15.35
N PRO A 32 5.75 -6.21 14.77
CA PRO A 32 5.46 -4.90 15.37
C PRO A 32 4.61 -4.96 16.66
N LYS A 33 4.24 -6.12 17.15
CA LYS A 33 3.43 -6.31 18.36
C LYS A 33 4.12 -7.18 19.41
N GLU A 34 5.28 -7.72 19.11
CA GLU A 34 6.04 -8.65 19.94
C GLU A 34 7.35 -8.02 20.37
N GLY A 35 7.75 -8.22 21.62
CA GLY A 35 8.99 -7.69 22.17
C GLY A 35 8.90 -7.44 23.68
N PRO A 36 10.02 -7.09 24.32
CA PRO A 36 10.07 -6.82 25.75
C PRO A 36 9.28 -5.57 26.13
N ARG A 37 9.04 -5.39 27.43
CA ARG A 37 8.53 -4.12 27.96
C ARG A 37 9.65 -3.07 27.89
N MET A 38 9.35 -1.93 27.29
CA MET A 38 10.31 -0.86 27.02
C MET A 38 9.73 0.53 27.29
N GLY A 39 10.61 1.50 27.57
CA GLY A 39 10.24 2.90 27.66
C GLY A 39 9.99 3.52 26.28
N TRP A 40 9.52 4.77 26.24
CA TRP A 40 9.19 5.42 24.96
C TRP A 40 10.40 5.63 24.04
N ARG A 41 11.61 5.88 24.61
CA ARG A 41 12.86 6.02 23.83
C ARG A 41 13.23 4.70 23.15
N ASP A 42 13.28 3.63 23.93
CA ASP A 42 13.61 2.30 23.42
C ASP A 42 12.56 1.83 22.39
N TYR A 43 11.28 2.19 22.61
CA TYR A 43 10.22 1.90 21.64
C TYR A 43 10.41 2.68 20.34
N LYS A 44 10.86 3.95 20.39
CA LYS A 44 11.16 4.74 19.19
C LYS A 44 12.25 4.05 18.36
N ASP A 45 13.34 3.62 19.00
CA ASP A 45 14.45 2.94 18.33
C ASP A 45 14.04 1.56 17.79
N TRP A 46 13.22 0.84 18.57
CA TRP A 46 12.66 -0.43 18.14
C TRP A 46 11.72 -0.26 16.93
N TRP A 47 10.91 0.80 16.90
CA TRP A 47 10.06 1.11 15.77
C TRP A 47 10.87 1.47 14.52
N ALA A 48 11.95 2.21 14.66
CA ALA A 48 12.87 2.50 13.55
C ALA A 48 13.48 1.21 12.95
N LYS A 49 13.86 0.25 13.79
CA LYS A 49 14.32 -1.09 13.34
C LYS A 49 13.20 -1.83 12.59
N TYR A 50 11.96 -1.79 13.09
CA TYR A 50 10.82 -2.36 12.38
C TYR A 50 10.59 -1.72 11.01
N GLU A 51 10.73 -0.40 10.90
CA GLU A 51 10.54 0.29 9.61
C GLU A 51 11.55 -0.17 8.54
N LEU A 52 12.76 -0.52 8.95
CA LEU A 52 13.82 -1.06 8.08
C LEU A 52 13.78 -2.58 7.93
N SER A 53 12.84 -3.24 8.59
CA SER A 53 12.74 -4.71 8.58
C SER A 53 12.31 -5.24 7.21
N SER A 54 13.03 -6.25 6.76
CA SER A 54 12.70 -7.10 5.62
C SER A 54 11.55 -8.05 5.92
N LEU A 55 11.10 -8.82 4.94
CA LEU A 55 10.24 -9.97 5.16
C LEU A 55 10.95 -11.02 6.03
N LYS A 56 10.18 -11.75 6.83
CA LYS A 56 10.68 -12.96 7.49
C LYS A 56 11.09 -13.96 6.40
N GLU A 57 12.24 -14.59 6.55
CA GLU A 57 12.75 -15.58 5.60
C GLU A 57 11.80 -16.78 5.39
N GLY A 58 11.91 -17.43 4.26
CA GLY A 58 11.15 -18.63 3.91
C GLY A 58 9.67 -18.43 3.61
N GLN A 59 9.17 -17.18 3.56
CA GLN A 59 7.78 -16.95 3.19
C GLN A 59 7.55 -17.16 1.70
N LYS A 60 6.40 -17.75 1.41
CA LYS A 60 5.86 -17.82 0.04
C LYS A 60 4.68 -16.86 -0.08
N CYS A 61 4.56 -16.24 -1.26
CA CYS A 61 3.35 -15.50 -1.59
C CYS A 61 2.18 -16.49 -1.71
N PRO A 62 1.02 -16.22 -1.11
CA PRO A 62 -0.15 -17.10 -1.24
C PRO A 62 -0.61 -17.23 -2.69
N ASP A 63 -0.93 -18.46 -3.12
CA ASP A 63 -1.37 -18.75 -4.49
C ASP A 63 -2.62 -17.94 -4.89
N ALA A 64 -3.55 -17.74 -3.96
CA ALA A 64 -4.73 -16.90 -4.21
C ALA A 64 -4.37 -15.45 -4.60
N LEU A 65 -3.31 -14.88 -4.02
CA LEU A 65 -2.83 -13.56 -4.39
C LEU A 65 -2.06 -13.60 -5.71
N LEU A 66 -1.21 -14.61 -5.93
CA LEU A 66 -0.49 -14.79 -7.19
C LEU A 66 -1.44 -14.95 -8.38
N ASN A 67 -2.52 -15.73 -8.20
CA ASN A 67 -3.53 -15.97 -9.23
C ASN A 67 -4.44 -14.76 -9.47
N ALA A 68 -4.54 -13.85 -8.50
CA ALA A 68 -5.32 -12.61 -8.65
C ALA A 68 -4.62 -11.55 -9.49
N VAL A 69 -3.29 -11.63 -9.64
CA VAL A 69 -2.44 -10.66 -10.35
C VAL A 69 -2.15 -11.16 -11.75
N SER A 70 -2.53 -10.38 -12.77
CA SER A 70 -2.24 -10.69 -14.19
C SER A 70 -0.74 -10.65 -14.48
N ASP A 71 -0.32 -11.42 -15.48
CA ASP A 71 1.10 -11.56 -15.82
C ASP A 71 1.72 -10.28 -16.42
N ASP A 72 0.91 -9.37 -16.91
CA ASP A 72 1.31 -8.07 -17.46
C ASP A 72 1.08 -6.90 -16.47
N ALA A 73 0.68 -7.17 -15.22
CA ALA A 73 0.37 -6.14 -14.24
C ALA A 73 1.52 -5.15 -14.01
N ILE A 74 1.17 -3.89 -13.79
CA ILE A 74 2.10 -2.84 -13.34
C ILE A 74 2.27 -2.97 -11.83
N ILE A 75 3.51 -3.14 -11.36
CA ILE A 75 3.81 -3.40 -9.96
C ILE A 75 4.40 -2.16 -9.29
N LEU A 76 3.70 -1.66 -8.29
CA LEU A 76 4.11 -0.52 -7.45
C LEU A 76 4.32 -0.99 -6.02
N SER A 77 5.21 -0.32 -5.29
CA SER A 77 5.39 -0.59 -3.86
C SER A 77 5.75 0.67 -3.06
N SER A 78 5.57 0.60 -1.76
CA SER A 78 6.23 1.52 -0.84
C SER A 78 7.75 1.33 -0.88
N ALA A 79 8.50 2.36 -0.48
CA ALA A 79 9.96 2.31 -0.40
C ALA A 79 10.50 1.51 0.83
N ARG A 80 9.64 0.85 1.61
CA ARG A 80 10.06 0.03 2.75
C ARG A 80 10.46 -1.37 2.30
N PRO A 81 11.58 -1.95 2.83
CA PRO A 81 12.14 -3.24 2.36
C PRO A 81 11.09 -4.36 2.26
N ARG A 82 10.25 -4.54 3.29
CA ARG A 82 9.19 -5.55 3.33
C ARG A 82 8.15 -5.40 2.23
N ALA A 83 7.88 -4.16 1.79
CA ALA A 83 6.92 -3.91 0.70
C ALA A 83 7.57 -4.15 -0.65
N ILE A 84 8.83 -3.71 -0.84
CA ILE A 84 9.63 -3.97 -2.05
C ILE A 84 9.76 -5.49 -2.28
N GLN A 85 10.12 -6.23 -1.24
CA GLN A 85 10.24 -7.70 -1.32
C GLN A 85 8.88 -8.36 -1.62
N THR A 86 7.79 -7.89 -1.00
CA THR A 86 6.43 -8.35 -1.32
C THR A 86 6.10 -8.13 -2.80
N ALA A 87 6.38 -6.94 -3.30
CA ALA A 87 6.18 -6.59 -4.71
C ALA A 87 7.07 -7.44 -5.64
N GLY A 88 8.29 -7.75 -5.24
CA GLY A 88 9.19 -8.66 -5.97
C GLY A 88 8.58 -10.05 -6.18
N HIS A 89 7.94 -10.63 -5.15
CA HIS A 89 7.20 -11.89 -5.30
C HIS A 89 6.06 -11.78 -6.33
N LEU A 90 5.35 -10.65 -6.37
CA LEU A 90 4.24 -10.40 -7.29
C LEU A 90 4.73 -10.06 -8.70
N GLY A 91 5.88 -9.42 -8.78
CA GLY A 91 6.50 -9.02 -10.04
C GLY A 91 7.00 -10.18 -10.90
N ARG A 92 7.34 -11.33 -10.31
CA ARG A 92 7.85 -12.50 -11.06
C ARG A 92 8.97 -12.14 -12.04
N GLY A 93 9.92 -11.32 -11.60
CA GLY A 93 11.03 -10.81 -12.44
C GLY A 93 10.76 -9.51 -13.21
N ARG A 94 9.53 -8.99 -13.16
CA ARG A 94 9.18 -7.69 -13.76
C ARG A 94 9.71 -6.53 -12.93
N GLU A 95 9.82 -5.36 -13.55
CA GLU A 95 10.16 -4.12 -12.87
C GLU A 95 9.16 -3.80 -11.76
N VAL A 96 9.68 -3.41 -10.59
CA VAL A 96 8.91 -2.89 -9.45
C VAL A 96 9.25 -1.42 -9.28
N LYS A 97 8.28 -0.54 -9.43
CA LYS A 97 8.44 0.89 -9.13
C LYS A 97 8.10 1.13 -7.66
N HIS A 98 9.04 1.68 -6.90
CA HIS A 98 8.84 1.97 -5.48
C HIS A 98 8.88 3.47 -5.21
N ASP A 99 7.97 3.93 -4.33
CA ASP A 99 7.87 5.35 -3.98
C ASP A 99 7.52 5.51 -2.48
N ALA A 100 8.14 6.51 -1.85
CA ALA A 100 7.85 6.91 -0.47
C ALA A 100 6.41 7.40 -0.27
N LEU A 101 5.73 7.82 -1.34
CA LEU A 101 4.31 8.16 -1.36
C LEU A 101 3.44 7.06 -0.73
N PHE A 102 3.84 5.79 -0.89
CA PHE A 102 3.12 4.62 -0.40
C PHE A 102 3.61 4.10 0.96
N ASN A 103 4.52 4.81 1.64
CA ASN A 103 5.03 4.40 2.94
C ASN A 103 3.93 4.35 4.02
N GLU A 104 4.19 3.54 5.07
CA GLU A 104 3.28 3.43 6.20
C GLU A 104 3.07 4.80 6.88
N ALA A 105 1.90 4.98 7.49
CA ALA A 105 1.63 6.13 8.36
C ALA A 105 2.49 6.02 9.64
N PRO A 106 3.14 7.12 10.08
CA PRO A 106 4.04 7.10 11.21
C PRO A 106 3.35 6.68 12.51
N LEU A 107 4.14 6.25 13.48
CA LEU A 107 3.66 5.82 14.78
C LEU A 107 4.53 6.43 15.89
N PRO A 108 4.53 7.76 16.05
CA PRO A 108 5.36 8.46 17.02
C PRO A 108 4.93 8.14 18.45
N PRO A 109 5.83 7.60 19.30
CA PRO A 109 5.50 7.39 20.70
C PRO A 109 5.41 8.72 21.45
N PRO A 110 4.44 8.87 22.36
CA PRO A 110 4.43 10.02 23.25
C PRO A 110 5.57 9.92 24.26
N ARG A 111 6.07 11.09 24.68
CA ARG A 111 7.07 11.17 25.77
C ARG A 111 6.37 10.99 27.11
N MET A 112 6.26 9.75 27.57
CA MET A 112 5.61 9.42 28.83
C MET A 112 6.45 8.44 29.64
N ALA A 113 6.29 8.48 30.98
CA ALA A 113 6.95 7.56 31.89
C ALA A 113 6.37 6.14 31.79
N GLY A 114 7.13 5.16 32.30
CA GLY A 114 6.72 3.77 32.36
C GLY A 114 7.25 2.92 31.23
N LYS A 115 7.10 1.60 31.40
CA LYS A 115 7.51 0.58 30.43
C LYS A 115 6.31 -0.27 30.04
N MET A 116 6.10 -0.48 28.75
CA MET A 116 5.04 -1.35 28.23
C MET A 116 5.50 -2.12 26.98
N GLY A 117 4.79 -3.19 26.65
CA GLY A 117 5.10 -3.96 25.46
C GLY A 117 4.73 -3.21 24.16
N PRO A 118 5.34 -3.60 23.03
CA PRO A 118 5.14 -2.92 21.74
C PRO A 118 3.68 -2.80 21.32
N LYS A 119 2.86 -3.82 21.59
CA LYS A 119 1.42 -3.81 21.29
C LYS A 119 0.68 -2.63 21.94
N ASN A 120 1.01 -2.30 23.19
CA ASN A 120 0.37 -1.19 23.90
C ASN A 120 0.93 0.15 23.44
N TRP A 121 2.24 0.24 23.21
CA TRP A 121 2.84 1.42 22.58
C TRP A 121 2.19 1.72 21.23
N ASN A 122 2.02 0.73 20.37
CA ASN A 122 1.34 0.89 19.07
C ASN A 122 -0.08 1.47 19.22
N LYS A 123 -0.84 1.00 20.21
CA LYS A 123 -2.22 1.49 20.45
C LYS A 123 -2.21 2.95 20.88
N ILE A 124 -1.40 3.28 21.90
CA ILE A 124 -1.32 4.64 22.46
C ILE A 124 -0.78 5.62 21.42
N ALA A 125 0.35 5.28 20.77
CA ALA A 125 0.94 6.12 19.75
C ALA A 125 -0.04 6.38 18.59
N ARG A 126 -0.78 5.34 18.15
CA ARG A 126 -1.77 5.50 17.07
C ARG A 126 -2.94 6.38 17.50
N LEU A 127 -3.47 6.19 18.71
CA LEU A 127 -4.55 7.02 19.23
C LEU A 127 -4.13 8.49 19.29
N LEU A 128 -2.99 8.77 19.90
CA LEU A 128 -2.49 10.14 20.04
C LEU A 128 -2.13 10.77 18.69
N TRP A 129 -1.55 10.00 17.76
CA TRP A 129 -1.30 10.47 16.41
C TRP A 129 -2.61 10.84 15.68
N MET A 130 -3.67 10.07 15.84
CA MET A 130 -5.00 10.40 15.29
C MET A 130 -5.58 11.67 15.89
N MET A 131 -5.22 11.99 17.14
CA MET A 131 -5.57 13.24 17.85
C MET A 131 -4.63 14.41 17.51
N GLY A 132 -3.61 14.20 16.64
CA GLY A 132 -2.71 15.25 16.17
C GLY A 132 -1.30 15.24 16.76
N HIS A 133 -0.96 14.28 17.65
CA HIS A 133 0.41 14.17 18.15
C HIS A 133 1.35 13.71 17.03
N THR A 134 2.37 14.50 16.72
CA THR A 134 3.30 14.19 15.63
C THR A 134 4.63 13.61 16.12
N GLY A 135 5.06 13.92 17.33
CA GLY A 135 6.39 13.55 17.83
C GLY A 135 7.55 13.94 16.91
N GLY A 136 7.33 14.89 15.98
CA GLY A 136 8.29 15.28 14.93
C GLY A 136 8.12 14.53 13.61
N GLU A 137 7.14 13.63 13.50
CA GLU A 137 6.81 12.88 12.30
C GLU A 137 5.68 13.55 11.51
N GLU A 138 5.27 12.94 10.39
CA GLU A 138 4.16 13.37 9.53
C GLU A 138 2.85 13.51 10.34
N HIS A 139 2.15 14.63 10.18
CA HIS A 139 0.86 14.85 10.82
C HIS A 139 -0.24 14.01 10.15
N VAL A 140 -1.27 13.61 10.90
CA VAL A 140 -2.40 12.79 10.39
C VAL A 140 -3.10 13.42 9.17
N ARG A 141 -3.18 14.76 9.11
CA ARG A 141 -3.78 15.49 7.96
C ARG A 141 -2.91 15.34 6.72
N ASP A 142 -1.59 15.38 6.88
CA ASP A 142 -0.63 15.25 5.78
C ASP A 142 -0.60 13.82 5.26
N ALA A 143 -0.64 12.83 6.15
CA ALA A 143 -0.79 11.43 5.77
C ALA A 143 -2.10 11.17 4.99
N LYS A 144 -3.21 11.85 5.36
CA LYS A 144 -4.48 11.78 4.59
C LYS A 144 -4.34 12.43 3.21
N ARG A 145 -3.63 13.56 3.10
CA ARG A 145 -3.33 14.19 1.79
C ARG A 145 -2.46 13.28 0.93
N ARG A 146 -1.41 12.69 1.51
CA ARG A 146 -0.54 11.73 0.84
C ARG A 146 -1.33 10.50 0.35
N ALA A 147 -2.26 9.96 1.14
CA ALA A 147 -3.12 8.88 0.70
C ALA A 147 -4.06 9.29 -0.45
N ALA A 148 -4.50 10.55 -0.50
CA ALA A 148 -5.29 11.07 -1.62
C ALA A 148 -4.46 11.22 -2.90
N GLN A 149 -3.21 11.69 -2.79
CA GLN A 149 -2.25 11.74 -3.90
C GLN A 149 -1.91 10.33 -4.41
N ALA A 150 -1.67 9.38 -3.50
CA ALA A 150 -1.42 7.99 -3.86
C ALA A 150 -2.60 7.35 -4.61
N ALA A 151 -3.84 7.65 -4.19
CA ALA A 151 -5.02 7.20 -4.91
C ALA A 151 -5.10 7.80 -6.32
N GLU A 152 -4.70 9.05 -6.49
CA GLU A 152 -4.65 9.69 -7.81
C GLU A 152 -3.65 8.99 -8.74
N VAL A 153 -2.43 8.75 -8.25
CA VAL A 153 -1.39 8.02 -9.00
C VAL A 153 -1.91 6.63 -9.43
N LEU A 154 -2.53 5.88 -8.52
CA LEU A 154 -3.08 4.55 -8.83
C LEU A 154 -4.18 4.62 -9.89
N VAL A 155 -5.09 5.58 -9.75
CA VAL A 155 -6.21 5.77 -10.69
C VAL A 155 -5.69 6.17 -12.07
N GLN A 156 -4.78 7.13 -12.16
CA GLN A 156 -4.18 7.55 -13.43
C GLN A 156 -3.43 6.38 -14.09
N THR A 157 -2.62 5.66 -13.31
CA THR A 157 -1.91 4.48 -13.83
C THR A 157 -2.89 3.43 -14.37
N ALA A 158 -3.99 3.14 -13.66
CA ALA A 158 -4.97 2.17 -14.11
C ALA A 158 -5.76 2.64 -15.34
N GLN A 159 -6.00 3.95 -15.47
CA GLN A 159 -6.68 4.52 -16.63
C GLN A 159 -5.82 4.50 -17.91
N THR A 160 -4.51 4.63 -17.75
CA THR A 160 -3.55 4.65 -18.87
C THR A 160 -2.87 3.29 -19.11
N SER A 161 -3.24 2.26 -18.34
CA SER A 161 -2.61 0.94 -18.39
C SER A 161 -3.06 0.06 -19.55
N GLU A 162 -3.98 0.52 -20.39
CA GLU A 162 -4.55 -0.28 -21.49
C GLU A 162 -5.20 -1.58 -21.00
N GLY A 163 -5.86 -1.52 -19.83
CA GLY A 163 -6.54 -2.66 -19.21
C GLY A 163 -5.68 -3.53 -18.29
N ARG A 164 -4.36 -3.28 -18.21
CA ARG A 164 -3.47 -4.02 -17.30
C ARG A 164 -3.77 -3.68 -15.84
N ASP A 165 -3.67 -4.69 -14.97
CA ASP A 165 -3.81 -4.48 -13.53
C ASP A 165 -2.71 -3.57 -12.96
N VAL A 166 -3.06 -2.79 -11.94
CA VAL A 166 -2.11 -2.00 -11.15
C VAL A 166 -2.08 -2.56 -9.73
N VAL A 167 -0.95 -3.11 -9.34
CA VAL A 167 -0.74 -3.74 -8.03
C VAL A 167 0.08 -2.81 -7.14
N LEU A 168 -0.41 -2.52 -5.95
CA LEU A 168 0.33 -1.78 -4.92
C LEU A 168 0.63 -2.68 -3.72
N ALA A 169 1.90 -2.97 -3.47
CA ALA A 169 2.34 -3.57 -2.20
C ALA A 169 2.67 -2.46 -1.18
N ALA A 170 1.86 -2.34 -0.13
CA ALA A 170 2.01 -1.31 0.89
C ALA A 170 1.68 -1.83 2.30
N HIS A 171 1.11 -1.01 3.18
CA HIS A 171 1.06 -1.23 4.61
C HIS A 171 -0.35 -1.19 5.18
N GLY A 172 -0.50 -1.74 6.39
CA GLY A 172 -1.82 -1.94 6.98
C GLY A 172 -2.60 -0.64 7.24
N TRP A 173 -1.96 0.37 7.85
CA TRP A 173 -2.64 1.62 8.15
C TRP A 173 -2.78 2.52 6.92
N PHE A 174 -1.73 2.60 6.12
CA PHE A 174 -1.77 3.35 4.87
C PHE A 174 -2.88 2.83 3.93
N ASN A 175 -3.00 1.52 3.76
CA ASN A 175 -4.06 0.92 2.95
C ASN A 175 -5.46 1.28 3.46
N ARG A 176 -5.66 1.39 4.81
CA ARG A 176 -6.93 1.86 5.39
C ARG A 176 -7.25 3.30 5.02
N MET A 177 -6.23 4.17 4.95
CA MET A 177 -6.40 5.57 4.54
C MET A 177 -6.63 5.71 3.03
N LEU A 178 -6.05 4.81 2.24
CA LEU A 178 -6.19 4.77 0.78
C LEU A 178 -7.60 4.37 0.32
N ARG A 179 -8.24 3.42 1.02
CA ARG A 179 -9.58 2.88 0.67
C ARG A 179 -10.64 3.95 0.40
N PRO A 180 -10.91 4.90 1.32
CA PRO A 180 -11.91 5.93 1.08
C PRO A 180 -11.53 6.86 -0.07
N GLN A 181 -10.24 7.01 -0.38
CA GLN A 181 -9.78 7.86 -1.48
C GLN A 181 -10.06 7.20 -2.84
N LEU A 182 -9.88 5.90 -2.97
CA LEU A 182 -10.27 5.13 -4.16
C LEU A 182 -11.79 5.17 -4.35
N LYS A 183 -12.56 4.95 -3.26
CA LYS A 183 -14.03 5.02 -3.31
C LYS A 183 -14.53 6.39 -3.79
N LYS A 184 -13.96 7.48 -3.29
CA LYS A 184 -14.30 8.86 -3.73
C LYS A 184 -14.06 9.10 -5.22
N ARG A 185 -13.16 8.32 -5.85
CA ARG A 185 -12.84 8.38 -7.28
C ARG A 185 -13.65 7.40 -8.12
N GLY A 186 -14.70 6.79 -7.54
CA GLY A 186 -15.61 5.86 -8.21
C GLY A 186 -15.02 4.46 -8.41
N TRP A 187 -14.01 4.06 -7.59
CA TRP A 187 -13.48 2.69 -7.58
C TRP A 187 -14.17 1.88 -6.49
N VAL A 188 -14.76 0.76 -6.89
CA VAL A 188 -15.55 -0.10 -6.02
C VAL A 188 -14.75 -1.32 -5.62
N ASN A 189 -14.75 -1.64 -4.33
CA ASN A 189 -14.15 -2.87 -3.82
C ASN A 189 -14.99 -4.08 -4.25
N VAL A 190 -14.40 -4.98 -5.03
CA VAL A 190 -15.03 -6.21 -5.53
C VAL A 190 -14.47 -7.46 -4.84
N HIS A 191 -13.33 -7.35 -4.14
CA HIS A 191 -12.76 -8.41 -3.29
C HIS A 191 -12.12 -7.81 -2.05
N ASP A 192 -12.48 -8.30 -0.86
CA ASP A 192 -11.92 -7.90 0.42
C ASP A 192 -11.31 -9.08 1.17
N GLY A 193 -9.98 -9.22 1.08
CA GLY A 193 -9.19 -10.25 1.79
C GLY A 193 -8.84 -9.88 3.24
N GLY A 194 -9.39 -8.80 3.79
CA GLY A 194 -9.14 -8.36 5.17
C GLY A 194 -7.83 -7.59 5.35
N ASP A 195 -7.27 -7.65 6.56
CA ASP A 195 -6.12 -6.84 6.99
C ASP A 195 -4.93 -7.68 7.50
N LYS A 196 -4.86 -8.98 7.20
CA LYS A 196 -3.72 -9.84 7.55
C LYS A 196 -2.52 -9.58 6.63
N TYR A 197 -1.33 -10.05 6.99
CA TYR A 197 -0.19 -10.07 6.07
C TYR A 197 -0.55 -10.84 4.80
N TRP A 198 -0.06 -10.40 3.66
CA TRP A 198 -0.40 -10.92 2.34
C TRP A 198 -1.88 -10.77 1.93
N SER A 199 -2.73 -10.14 2.74
CA SER A 199 -4.11 -9.86 2.32
C SER A 199 -4.15 -8.80 1.23
N PHE A 200 -5.16 -8.89 0.36
CA PHE A 200 -5.32 -7.96 -0.74
C PHE A 200 -6.79 -7.58 -0.95
N ARG A 201 -6.98 -6.44 -1.62
CA ARG A 201 -8.27 -5.94 -2.06
C ARG A 201 -8.21 -5.59 -3.53
N ILE A 202 -9.27 -5.90 -4.25
CA ILE A 202 -9.40 -5.58 -5.68
C ILE A 202 -10.45 -4.50 -5.84
N TYR A 203 -10.10 -3.46 -6.59
CA TYR A 203 -10.98 -2.37 -6.95
C TYR A 203 -11.16 -2.32 -8.46
N GLN A 204 -12.40 -2.03 -8.88
CA GLN A 204 -12.75 -1.82 -10.29
C GLN A 204 -13.44 -0.47 -10.45
N LYS A 205 -13.25 0.17 -11.59
CA LYS A 205 -13.98 1.37 -11.97
C LYS A 205 -15.43 0.99 -12.31
N ARG A 206 -16.38 1.69 -11.72
CA ARG A 206 -17.78 1.64 -12.15
C ARG A 206 -18.06 2.65 -13.25
#